data_3e629ab080f22174d2873c13a0cd62af
#
_entry.id   3e629ab080f22174d2873c13a0cd62af
#
_cell.length_a   1.000
_cell.length_b   1.000
_cell.length_c   1.000
_cell.angle_alpha   90.00
_cell.angle_beta   90.00
_cell.angle_gamma   90.00
#
_symmetry.space_group_name_H-M   'P 1'
#
loop_
_entity.id
_entity.type
_entity.pdbx_description
1 polymer ?
#
loop_
_entity_poly.entity_id
_entity_poly.type
_entity_poly.pdbx_seq_one_letter_code
_entity_poly.pdbx_strand_id
1 'polypeptide(L)'
;MRWQRLTGGLTSFVHRLTIERGSQREAYVLRWWRPTSEWAQGIANAVSKETAVLTKLARSDIPAPRLIASTSDASLSGPAVLMTRVPGQLHLMPRDREDWLRQMAQMLARIHAITPDGRRFESRFDASQLAPPPDALRASVWKGAFALLAGAPAPVRICFVHRDYQHFNILWSRERLTGVVDWIEACAGPPELDVGHCRLNLTVLFSADLADRFRDLYEAESGHRVDPWWDVHALLSYGPSWKEFLPIQIDSRAPLDVAGMTGRMEEVLDRALRRL
;
A
#
# COMPACT_ATOMS: atom_id res chain seq x y z
N MET A 1 1.22 12.20 -29.77
CA MET A 1 0.85 11.63 -28.46
C MET A 1 0.77 10.12 -28.58
N ARG A 2 1.38 9.38 -27.63
CA ARG A 2 1.33 7.90 -27.57
C ARG A 2 0.70 7.46 -26.26
N TRP A 3 -0.12 6.39 -26.32
CA TRP A 3 -0.81 5.79 -25.20
C TRP A 3 -0.24 4.40 -24.94
N GLN A 4 -0.01 4.07 -23.69
CA GLN A 4 0.40 2.73 -23.26
C GLN A 4 -0.36 2.36 -22.00
N ARG A 5 -1.11 1.27 -22.01
CA ARG A 5 -1.73 0.74 -20.78
C ARG A 5 -0.63 0.27 -19.82
N LEU A 6 -0.76 0.66 -18.56
CA LEU A 6 0.09 0.16 -17.49
C LEU A 6 -0.62 -1.01 -16.78
N THR A 7 0.11 -2.05 -16.49
CA THR A 7 -0.37 -3.20 -15.72
C THR A 7 -0.30 -2.89 -14.22
N GLY A 8 -1.20 -3.48 -13.42
CA GLY A 8 -1.19 -3.40 -11.96
C GLY A 8 -2.35 -2.64 -11.30
N GLY A 9 -3.16 -1.89 -12.05
CA GLY A 9 -4.38 -1.27 -11.51
C GLY A 9 -5.52 -2.30 -11.41
N LEU A 10 -5.92 -2.68 -10.19
CA LEU A 10 -7.04 -3.61 -9.96
C LEU A 10 -8.39 -2.90 -10.01
N THR A 11 -8.46 -1.64 -9.56
CA THR A 11 -9.70 -0.87 -9.38
C THR A 11 -9.94 0.19 -10.46
N SER A 12 -8.93 0.50 -11.29
CA SER A 12 -8.96 1.56 -12.28
C SER A 12 -8.12 1.22 -13.51
N PHE A 13 -8.37 1.92 -14.62
CA PHE A 13 -7.53 1.85 -15.79
C PHE A 13 -6.42 2.89 -15.70
N VAL A 14 -5.18 2.45 -15.85
CA VAL A 14 -4.01 3.33 -15.77
C VAL A 14 -3.28 3.32 -17.11
N HIS A 15 -3.05 4.52 -17.67
CA HIS A 15 -2.36 4.70 -18.93
C HIS A 15 -1.20 5.67 -18.79
N ARG A 16 -0.07 5.32 -19.39
CA ARG A 16 1.01 6.26 -19.65
C ARG A 16 0.68 7.04 -20.93
N LEU A 17 0.72 8.36 -20.83
CA LEU A 17 0.65 9.28 -21.95
C LEU A 17 2.04 9.84 -22.20
N THR A 18 2.49 9.81 -23.45
CA THR A 18 3.74 10.46 -23.86
C THR A 18 3.40 11.54 -24.89
N ILE A 19 3.77 12.78 -24.58
CA ILE A 19 3.57 13.95 -25.43
C ILE A 19 4.94 14.39 -25.91
N GLU A 20 5.09 14.54 -27.25
CA GLU A 20 6.30 15.04 -27.90
C GLU A 20 5.98 16.43 -28.46
N ARG A 21 6.76 17.44 -28.07
CA ARG A 21 6.68 18.82 -28.55
C ARG A 21 8.09 19.27 -28.99
N GLY A 22 8.35 19.18 -30.28
CA GLY A 22 9.72 19.38 -30.80
C GLY A 22 10.68 18.33 -30.23
N SER A 23 11.77 18.77 -29.61
CA SER A 23 12.76 17.90 -28.95
C SER A 23 12.38 17.51 -27.51
N GLN A 24 11.34 18.10 -26.95
CA GLN A 24 10.91 17.81 -25.58
C GLN A 24 9.93 16.63 -25.56
N ARG A 25 10.17 15.74 -24.60
CA ARG A 25 9.31 14.56 -24.36
C ARG A 25 8.83 14.56 -22.92
N GLU A 26 7.53 14.67 -22.74
CA GLU A 26 6.89 14.64 -21.43
C GLU A 26 6.07 13.37 -21.26
N ALA A 27 6.06 12.81 -20.06
CA ALA A 27 5.28 11.63 -19.75
C ALA A 27 4.36 11.89 -18.56
N TYR A 28 3.11 11.52 -18.73
CA TYR A 28 2.04 11.63 -17.74
C TYR A 28 1.42 10.28 -17.48
N VAL A 29 0.64 10.19 -16.42
CA VAL A 29 -0.21 9.04 -16.08
C VAL A 29 -1.65 9.53 -16.03
N LEU A 30 -2.52 8.87 -16.79
CA LEU A 30 -3.95 9.01 -16.72
C LEU A 30 -4.54 7.81 -16.00
N ARG A 31 -5.18 8.06 -14.87
CA ARG A 31 -6.01 7.09 -14.15
C ARG A 31 -7.46 7.42 -14.41
N TRP A 32 -8.28 6.44 -14.82
CA TRP A 32 -9.68 6.65 -15.08
C TRP A 32 -10.51 5.42 -14.71
N TRP A 33 -11.81 5.64 -14.48
CA TRP A 33 -12.75 4.61 -14.04
C TRP A 33 -13.91 4.56 -15.03
N ARG A 34 -14.40 3.35 -15.31
CA ARG A 34 -15.65 3.21 -16.05
C ARG A 34 -16.81 3.56 -15.13
N PRO A 35 -17.72 4.44 -15.54
CA PRO A 35 -18.94 4.70 -14.80
C PRO A 35 -19.82 3.44 -14.89
N THR A 36 -19.91 2.69 -13.81
CA THR A 36 -20.90 1.64 -13.64
C THR A 36 -21.89 2.12 -12.60
N SER A 37 -23.19 1.81 -12.75
CA SER A 37 -24.28 2.31 -11.90
C SER A 37 -24.06 2.00 -10.40
N GLU A 38 -23.40 0.90 -10.08
CA GLU A 38 -23.14 0.47 -8.70
C GLU A 38 -21.95 1.21 -8.03
N TRP A 39 -21.07 1.82 -8.80
CA TRP A 39 -19.81 2.42 -8.33
C TRP A 39 -19.74 3.94 -8.50
N ALA A 40 -20.74 4.56 -9.12
CA ALA A 40 -20.68 5.98 -9.50
C ALA A 40 -20.34 6.91 -8.33
N GLN A 41 -20.98 6.74 -7.17
CA GLN A 41 -20.70 7.53 -5.96
C GLN A 41 -19.30 7.23 -5.38
N GLY A 42 -18.90 5.97 -5.35
CA GLY A 42 -17.57 5.55 -4.90
C GLY A 42 -16.46 6.10 -5.79
N ILE A 43 -16.69 6.16 -7.09
CA ILE A 43 -15.71 6.66 -8.08
C ILE A 43 -15.55 8.17 -7.98
N ALA A 44 -16.64 8.95 -7.85
CA ALA A 44 -16.55 10.39 -7.65
C ALA A 44 -15.76 10.73 -6.38
N ASN A 45 -16.00 9.99 -5.31
CA ASN A 45 -15.23 10.08 -4.07
C ASN A 45 -13.75 9.72 -4.27
N ALA A 46 -13.45 8.72 -5.11
CA ALA A 46 -12.07 8.31 -5.42
C ALA A 46 -11.27 9.44 -6.08
N VAL A 47 -11.84 10.10 -7.12
CA VAL A 47 -11.22 11.26 -7.77
C VAL A 47 -10.97 12.39 -6.78
N SER A 48 -11.96 12.73 -5.97
CA SER A 48 -11.84 13.79 -4.95
C SER A 48 -10.75 13.47 -3.92
N LYS A 49 -10.70 12.23 -3.42
CA LYS A 49 -9.68 11.77 -2.47
C LYS A 49 -8.26 11.88 -3.07
N GLU A 50 -8.05 11.31 -4.25
CA GLU A 50 -6.74 11.32 -4.90
C GLU A 50 -6.28 12.75 -5.22
N THR A 51 -7.17 13.60 -5.71
CA THR A 51 -6.91 15.01 -6.00
C THR A 51 -6.47 15.78 -4.73
N ALA A 52 -7.19 15.62 -3.63
CA ALA A 52 -6.86 16.28 -2.37
C ALA A 52 -5.49 15.84 -1.85
N VAL A 53 -5.19 14.54 -1.89
CA VAL A 53 -3.92 13.98 -1.43
C VAL A 53 -2.76 14.44 -2.31
N LEU A 54 -2.88 14.39 -3.64
CA LEU A 54 -1.83 14.85 -4.55
C LEU A 54 -1.57 16.36 -4.40
N THR A 55 -2.60 17.16 -4.15
CA THR A 55 -2.47 18.59 -3.85
C THR A 55 -1.68 18.83 -2.55
N LYS A 56 -1.93 18.04 -1.51
CA LYS A 56 -1.18 18.07 -0.26
C LYS A 56 0.29 17.69 -0.48
N LEU A 57 0.54 16.57 -1.15
CA LEU A 57 1.89 16.06 -1.39
C LEU A 57 2.74 16.98 -2.28
N ALA A 58 2.12 17.82 -3.11
CA ALA A 58 2.83 18.81 -3.91
C ALA A 58 3.59 19.85 -3.05
N ARG A 59 3.25 19.97 -1.75
CA ARG A 59 3.88 20.87 -0.77
C ARG A 59 4.88 20.15 0.13
N SER A 60 5.12 18.87 -0.09
CA SER A 60 6.07 18.03 0.66
C SER A 60 7.28 17.68 -0.22
N ASP A 61 8.29 17.09 0.41
CA ASP A 61 9.47 16.55 -0.25
C ASP A 61 9.32 15.06 -0.64
N ILE A 62 8.11 14.50 -0.47
CA ILE A 62 7.83 13.11 -0.87
C ILE A 62 7.78 13.02 -2.40
N PRO A 63 8.53 12.11 -3.01
CA PRO A 63 8.52 11.91 -4.45
C PRO A 63 7.25 11.16 -4.87
N ALA A 64 6.17 11.92 -5.05
CA ALA A 64 4.85 11.45 -5.45
C ALA A 64 4.45 12.07 -6.81
N PRO A 65 3.43 11.51 -7.51
CA PRO A 65 2.85 12.15 -8.67
C PRO A 65 2.32 13.56 -8.32
N ARG A 66 2.44 14.49 -9.25
CA ARG A 66 1.82 15.82 -9.14
C ARG A 66 0.54 15.86 -9.95
N LEU A 67 -0.53 16.37 -9.37
CA LEU A 67 -1.79 16.57 -10.06
C LEU A 67 -1.63 17.56 -11.22
N ILE A 68 -2.15 17.21 -12.38
CA ILE A 68 -2.22 18.08 -13.57
C ILE A 68 -3.66 18.54 -13.79
N ALA A 69 -4.60 17.58 -13.81
CA ALA A 69 -6.02 17.84 -14.00
C ALA A 69 -6.84 16.67 -13.44
N SER A 70 -8.09 16.92 -13.14
CA SER A 70 -9.04 15.86 -12.76
C SER A 70 -10.45 16.22 -13.22
N THR A 71 -11.28 15.21 -13.42
CA THR A 71 -12.72 15.35 -13.67
C THR A 71 -13.50 14.25 -12.98
N SER A 72 -14.61 14.61 -12.37
CA SER A 72 -15.63 13.67 -11.86
C SER A 72 -16.82 13.53 -12.80
N ASP A 73 -16.80 14.23 -13.94
CA ASP A 73 -17.89 14.26 -14.92
C ASP A 73 -17.97 12.93 -15.69
N ALA A 74 -19.02 12.16 -15.42
CA ALA A 74 -19.28 10.89 -16.09
C ALA A 74 -19.68 11.07 -17.58
N SER A 75 -20.09 12.27 -18.00
CA SER A 75 -20.48 12.56 -19.39
C SER A 75 -19.28 12.64 -20.36
N LEU A 76 -18.07 12.87 -19.82
CA LEU A 76 -16.82 13.02 -20.57
C LEU A 76 -16.00 11.71 -20.66
N SER A 77 -16.63 10.57 -20.85
CA SER A 77 -15.95 9.24 -20.86
C SER A 77 -15.59 8.69 -19.47
N GLY A 78 -15.98 9.35 -18.41
CA GLY A 78 -15.87 8.91 -17.03
C GLY A 78 -14.89 9.72 -16.17
N PRO A 79 -14.98 9.55 -14.85
CA PRO A 79 -14.10 10.19 -13.88
C PRO A 79 -12.63 9.84 -14.13
N ALA A 80 -11.75 10.84 -14.02
CA ALA A 80 -10.33 10.67 -14.31
C ALA A 80 -9.43 11.61 -13.53
N VAL A 81 -8.19 11.18 -13.32
CA VAL A 81 -7.09 11.99 -12.75
C VAL A 81 -5.89 11.91 -13.70
N LEU A 82 -5.41 13.06 -14.15
CA LEU A 82 -4.18 13.20 -14.90
C LEU A 82 -3.08 13.71 -13.96
N MET A 83 -1.96 13.04 -13.94
CA MET A 83 -0.84 13.35 -13.06
C MET A 83 0.51 13.18 -13.75
N THR A 84 1.55 13.75 -13.19
CA THR A 84 2.92 13.54 -13.67
C THR A 84 3.33 12.08 -13.50
N ARG A 85 4.16 11.59 -14.42
CA ARG A 85 4.74 10.24 -14.26
C ARG A 85 5.93 10.29 -13.31
N VAL A 86 5.89 9.51 -12.23
CA VAL A 86 7.05 9.25 -11.38
C VAL A 86 8.03 8.34 -12.15
N PRO A 87 9.32 8.67 -12.23
CA PRO A 87 10.33 7.81 -12.86
C PRO A 87 10.50 6.49 -12.11
N GLY A 88 10.91 5.45 -12.82
CA GLY A 88 11.20 4.15 -12.22
C GLY A 88 10.23 3.05 -12.63
N GLN A 89 10.43 1.89 -12.02
CA GLN A 89 9.66 0.67 -12.21
C GLN A 89 9.62 -0.12 -10.89
N LEU A 90 8.75 -1.12 -10.80
CA LEU A 90 8.73 -2.05 -9.66
C LEU A 90 10.05 -2.79 -9.55
N HIS A 91 10.48 -3.06 -8.34
CA HIS A 91 11.71 -3.78 -8.05
C HIS A 91 11.45 -4.90 -7.05
N LEU A 92 11.08 -6.09 -7.56
CA LEU A 92 10.67 -7.26 -6.77
C LEU A 92 11.84 -8.21 -6.46
N MET A 93 13.00 -8.02 -7.08
CA MET A 93 14.18 -8.86 -6.94
C MET A 93 15.43 -8.00 -6.64
N PRO A 94 15.47 -7.29 -5.49
CA PRO A 94 16.60 -6.43 -5.14
C PRO A 94 17.88 -7.27 -4.91
N ARG A 95 19.01 -6.72 -5.30
CA ARG A 95 20.32 -7.35 -5.07
C ARG A 95 20.73 -7.25 -3.59
N ASP A 96 20.49 -6.08 -3.00
CA ASP A 96 20.70 -5.81 -1.58
C ASP A 96 19.32 -5.58 -0.91
N ARG A 97 18.83 -6.64 -0.25
CA ARG A 97 17.53 -6.61 0.45
C ARG A 97 17.57 -5.69 1.66
N GLU A 98 18.71 -5.56 2.32
CA GLU A 98 18.84 -4.69 3.49
C GLU A 98 18.76 -3.22 3.11
N ASP A 99 19.48 -2.78 2.07
CA ASP A 99 19.39 -1.41 1.57
C ASP A 99 18.01 -1.10 0.98
N TRP A 100 17.39 -2.07 0.30
CA TRP A 100 16.04 -1.96 -0.24
C TRP A 100 15.01 -1.71 0.89
N LEU A 101 15.03 -2.53 1.95
CA LEU A 101 14.13 -2.35 3.11
C LEU A 101 14.41 -1.03 3.83
N ARG A 102 15.68 -0.65 3.99
CA ARG A 102 16.06 0.61 4.64
C ARG A 102 15.49 1.81 3.90
N GLN A 103 15.62 1.86 2.58
CA GLN A 103 15.05 2.95 1.79
C GLN A 103 13.52 2.99 1.90
N MET A 104 12.84 1.84 1.95
CA MET A 104 11.40 1.78 2.17
C MET A 104 11.04 2.29 3.57
N ALA A 105 11.73 1.86 4.62
CA ALA A 105 11.49 2.30 5.99
C ALA A 105 11.71 3.81 6.17
N GLN A 106 12.78 4.36 5.60
CA GLN A 106 13.08 5.79 5.59
C GLN A 106 12.00 6.60 4.87
N MET A 107 11.55 6.13 3.71
CA MET A 107 10.47 6.79 2.97
C MET A 107 9.18 6.78 3.78
N LEU A 108 8.83 5.67 4.40
CA LEU A 108 7.64 5.57 5.24
C LEU A 108 7.70 6.50 6.45
N ALA A 109 8.85 6.57 7.13
CA ALA A 109 9.05 7.49 8.25
C ALA A 109 8.84 8.97 7.82
N ARG A 110 9.33 9.35 6.63
CA ARG A 110 9.10 10.70 6.06
C ARG A 110 7.63 10.94 5.73
N ILE A 111 6.91 9.97 5.20
CA ILE A 111 5.47 10.06 4.95
C ILE A 111 4.73 10.29 6.28
N HIS A 112 5.05 9.51 7.32
CA HIS A 112 4.43 9.63 8.65
C HIS A 112 4.83 10.90 9.41
N ALA A 113 5.84 11.63 8.97
CA ALA A 113 6.20 12.94 9.51
C ALA A 113 5.33 14.08 8.94
N ILE A 114 4.57 13.84 7.87
CA ILE A 114 3.62 14.82 7.33
C ILE A 114 2.50 15.03 8.34
N THR A 115 2.14 16.30 8.57
CA THR A 115 1.03 16.65 9.46
C THR A 115 -0.27 15.98 8.96
N PRO A 116 -0.93 15.17 9.81
CA PRO A 116 -2.19 14.55 9.43
C PRO A 116 -3.32 15.59 9.39
N ASP A 117 -4.05 15.60 8.29
CA ASP A 117 -5.26 16.42 8.12
C ASP A 117 -6.25 15.71 7.19
N GLY A 118 -7.45 16.25 7.05
CA GLY A 118 -8.46 15.73 6.14
C GLY A 118 -9.12 14.44 6.62
N ARG A 119 -9.26 13.47 5.71
CA ARG A 119 -9.95 12.21 5.97
C ARG A 119 -9.27 11.42 7.09
N ARG A 120 -10.05 10.91 8.03
CA ARG A 120 -9.59 10.01 9.08
C ARG A 120 -9.82 8.56 8.70
N PHE A 121 -8.93 7.70 9.17
CA PHE A 121 -9.14 6.25 9.12
C PHE A 121 -10.36 5.85 9.93
N GLU A 122 -11.21 5.06 9.30
CA GLU A 122 -12.33 4.39 9.96
C GLU A 122 -12.14 2.89 9.73
N SER A 123 -12.03 2.14 10.83
CA SER A 123 -11.94 0.69 10.75
C SER A 123 -13.31 0.14 10.36
N ARG A 124 -13.32 -0.63 9.28
CA ARG A 124 -14.47 -1.48 8.90
C ARG A 124 -14.22 -2.94 9.26
N PHE A 125 -13.19 -3.16 10.05
CA PHE A 125 -12.76 -4.47 10.45
C PHE A 125 -13.71 -5.03 11.50
N ASP A 126 -14.29 -6.19 11.23
CA ASP A 126 -15.14 -6.94 12.15
C ASP A 126 -14.40 -8.23 12.55
N ALA A 127 -13.85 -8.23 13.76
CA ALA A 127 -13.12 -9.37 14.30
C ALA A 127 -13.98 -10.66 14.36
N SER A 128 -15.31 -10.53 14.46
CA SER A 128 -16.21 -11.69 14.53
C SER A 128 -16.31 -12.46 13.20
N GLN A 129 -15.92 -11.83 12.10
CA GLN A 129 -15.94 -12.44 10.76
C GLN A 129 -14.59 -13.07 10.38
N LEU A 130 -13.61 -13.01 11.25
CA LEU A 130 -12.31 -13.60 10.99
C LEU A 130 -12.39 -15.12 11.12
N ALA A 131 -11.85 -15.79 10.13
CA ALA A 131 -11.62 -17.23 10.14
C ALA A 131 -10.20 -17.53 9.67
N PRO A 132 -9.56 -18.58 10.20
CA PRO A 132 -8.28 -19.01 9.68
C PRO A 132 -8.48 -19.50 8.23
N PRO A 133 -7.45 -19.38 7.36
CA PRO A 133 -7.51 -19.95 6.03
C PRO A 133 -7.70 -21.48 6.12
N PRO A 134 -8.33 -22.11 5.11
CA PRO A 134 -8.62 -23.56 5.14
C PRO A 134 -7.38 -24.47 5.30
N ASP A 135 -6.22 -23.97 4.91
CA ASP A 135 -4.92 -24.63 5.02
C ASP A 135 -4.09 -24.18 6.23
N ALA A 136 -4.72 -23.58 7.25
CA ALA A 136 -4.07 -23.23 8.49
C ALA A 136 -3.54 -24.46 9.22
N LEU A 137 -2.27 -24.41 9.64
CA LEU A 137 -1.59 -25.50 10.36
C LEU A 137 -1.46 -25.20 11.87
N ARG A 138 -1.44 -23.92 12.26
CA ARG A 138 -1.20 -23.47 13.63
C ARG A 138 -2.43 -22.76 14.21
N ALA A 139 -3.51 -23.55 14.47
CA ALA A 139 -4.79 -23.03 14.95
C ALA A 139 -4.69 -22.16 16.21
N SER A 140 -3.73 -22.44 17.10
CA SER A 140 -3.48 -21.64 18.32
C SER A 140 -3.02 -20.21 18.00
N VAL A 141 -2.24 -20.01 16.94
CA VAL A 141 -1.77 -18.68 16.51
C VAL A 141 -2.94 -17.84 16.02
N TRP A 142 -3.80 -18.40 15.17
CA TRP A 142 -5.02 -17.74 14.68
C TRP A 142 -5.96 -17.39 15.83
N LYS A 143 -6.19 -18.34 16.75
CA LYS A 143 -7.02 -18.11 17.94
C LYS A 143 -6.45 -16.97 18.79
N GLY A 144 -5.14 -16.93 19.01
CA GLY A 144 -4.46 -15.85 19.74
C GLY A 144 -4.63 -14.50 19.06
N ALA A 145 -4.43 -14.43 17.75
CA ALA A 145 -4.59 -13.20 16.97
C ALA A 145 -6.05 -12.68 17.01
N PHE A 146 -7.04 -13.56 16.87
CA PHE A 146 -8.45 -13.17 16.94
C PHE A 146 -8.86 -12.73 18.35
N ALA A 147 -8.35 -13.40 19.38
CA ALA A 147 -8.58 -13.01 20.78
C ALA A 147 -7.99 -11.63 21.09
N LEU A 148 -6.80 -11.33 20.56
CA LEU A 148 -6.18 -10.00 20.67
C LEU A 148 -7.09 -8.94 20.02
N LEU A 149 -7.55 -9.19 18.81
CA LEU A 149 -8.37 -8.22 18.04
C LEU A 149 -9.80 -8.06 18.57
N ALA A 150 -10.30 -9.01 19.36
CA ALA A 150 -11.58 -8.87 20.08
C ALA A 150 -11.50 -7.85 21.23
N GLY A 151 -10.28 -7.52 21.69
CA GLY A 151 -10.03 -6.47 22.67
C GLY A 151 -9.99 -5.08 22.01
N ALA A 152 -10.16 -4.04 22.83
CA ALA A 152 -10.03 -2.66 22.35
C ALA A 152 -8.55 -2.33 22.02
N PRO A 153 -8.30 -1.59 20.92
CA PRO A 153 -6.95 -1.15 20.60
C PRO A 153 -6.40 -0.17 21.66
N ALA A 154 -5.10 -0.25 21.90
CA ALA A 154 -4.42 0.77 22.66
C ALA A 154 -4.46 2.13 21.91
N PRO A 155 -4.50 3.27 22.63
CA PRO A 155 -4.33 4.57 22.02
C PRO A 155 -2.96 4.67 21.33
N VAL A 156 -2.96 5.10 20.08
CA VAL A 156 -1.72 5.26 19.29
C VAL A 156 -1.63 6.66 18.70
N ARG A 157 -0.41 7.02 18.29
CA ARG A 157 -0.17 8.23 17.52
C ARG A 157 -0.98 8.19 16.21
N ILE A 158 -1.53 9.32 15.82
CA ILE A 158 -2.15 9.52 14.50
C ILE A 158 -1.18 10.31 13.62
N CYS A 159 -0.91 9.80 12.44
CA CYS A 159 -0.08 10.45 11.42
C CYS A 159 -0.76 10.42 10.05
N PHE A 160 -0.14 11.03 9.05
CA PHE A 160 -0.56 10.86 7.67
C PHE A 160 -0.08 9.49 7.17
N VAL A 161 -1.00 8.62 6.75
CA VAL A 161 -0.74 7.27 6.28
C VAL A 161 -1.12 7.11 4.81
N HIS A 162 -0.38 6.27 4.09
CA HIS A 162 -0.64 5.94 2.69
C HIS A 162 -1.82 4.98 2.52
N ARG A 163 -1.99 4.04 3.46
CA ARG A 163 -3.02 2.98 3.52
C ARG A 163 -2.84 1.83 2.53
N ASP A 164 -1.93 1.97 1.60
CA ASP A 164 -1.54 0.90 0.66
C ASP A 164 -0.01 0.93 0.44
N TYR A 165 0.75 1.20 1.54
CA TYR A 165 2.20 1.26 1.48
C TYR A 165 2.79 -0.15 1.35
N GLN A 166 3.32 -0.44 0.18
CA GLN A 166 3.90 -1.74 -0.13
C GLN A 166 4.85 -1.63 -1.33
N HIS A 167 5.69 -2.63 -1.50
CA HIS A 167 6.70 -2.65 -2.57
C HIS A 167 6.10 -2.57 -4.00
N PHE A 168 4.80 -2.90 -4.22
CA PHE A 168 4.12 -2.70 -5.51
C PHE A 168 3.79 -1.24 -5.81
N ASN A 169 3.75 -0.38 -4.80
CA ASN A 169 3.48 1.05 -4.93
C ASN A 169 4.74 1.92 -4.81
N ILE A 170 5.91 1.29 -4.77
CA ILE A 170 7.20 1.96 -4.69
C ILE A 170 7.96 1.75 -5.99
N LEU A 171 8.42 2.84 -6.59
CA LEU A 171 9.16 2.82 -7.84
C LEU A 171 10.66 3.01 -7.62
N TRP A 172 11.44 2.34 -8.45
CA TRP A 172 12.89 2.25 -8.32
C TRP A 172 13.60 2.50 -9.64
N SER A 173 14.80 3.07 -9.55
CA SER A 173 15.74 3.18 -10.66
C SER A 173 17.14 2.94 -10.14
N ARG A 174 17.87 1.98 -10.72
CA ARG A 174 19.25 1.63 -10.34
C ARG A 174 19.42 1.43 -8.82
N GLU A 175 18.60 0.56 -8.22
CA GLU A 175 18.56 0.26 -6.78
C GLU A 175 18.21 1.48 -5.87
N ARG A 176 17.73 2.59 -6.43
CA ARG A 176 17.29 3.77 -5.67
C ARG A 176 15.79 3.95 -5.76
N LEU A 177 15.16 4.18 -4.61
CA LEU A 177 13.76 4.55 -4.53
C LEU A 177 13.55 5.91 -5.21
N THR A 178 12.66 5.95 -6.19
CA THR A 178 12.38 7.14 -6.99
C THR A 178 11.01 7.75 -6.72
N GLY A 179 10.12 7.02 -6.07
CA GLY A 179 8.85 7.57 -5.64
C GLY A 179 7.83 6.55 -5.19
N VAL A 180 6.74 7.08 -4.64
CA VAL A 180 5.60 6.32 -4.13
C VAL A 180 4.36 6.73 -4.91
N VAL A 181 3.54 5.74 -5.31
CA VAL A 181 2.34 5.94 -6.13
C VAL A 181 1.12 5.30 -5.46
N ASP A 182 -0.07 5.54 -6.00
CA ASP A 182 -1.36 5.02 -5.52
C ASP A 182 -1.81 5.55 -4.15
N TRP A 183 -2.00 6.86 -4.10
CA TRP A 183 -2.31 7.61 -2.88
C TRP A 183 -3.80 7.73 -2.55
N ILE A 184 -4.68 7.05 -3.29
CA ILE A 184 -6.13 7.21 -3.20
C ILE A 184 -6.71 6.90 -1.81
N GLU A 185 -6.07 6.01 -1.06
CA GLU A 185 -6.50 5.62 0.29
C GLU A 185 -5.84 6.41 1.42
N ALA A 186 -4.88 7.29 1.11
CA ALA A 186 -4.17 8.06 2.13
C ALA A 186 -5.10 8.89 3.02
N CYS A 187 -4.83 8.89 4.32
CA CYS A 187 -5.67 9.55 5.34
C CYS A 187 -4.87 9.81 6.63
N ALA A 188 -5.53 10.35 7.65
CA ALA A 188 -5.00 10.40 9.01
C ALA A 188 -5.33 9.09 9.74
N GLY A 189 -4.34 8.38 10.26
CA GLY A 189 -4.53 7.09 10.92
C GLY A 189 -3.30 6.61 11.69
N PRO A 190 -3.39 5.47 12.38
CA PRO A 190 -2.26 4.83 13.01
C PRO A 190 -1.16 4.45 12.01
N PRO A 191 0.13 4.69 12.30
CA PRO A 191 1.23 4.34 11.41
C PRO A 191 1.34 2.84 11.13
N GLU A 192 0.86 2.01 12.05
CA GLU A 192 0.83 0.56 11.92
C GLU A 192 0.02 0.07 10.71
N LEU A 193 -0.95 0.87 10.24
CA LEU A 193 -1.72 0.52 9.04
C LEU A 193 -0.83 0.37 7.81
N ASP A 194 0.19 1.21 7.68
CA ASP A 194 1.15 1.11 6.59
C ASP A 194 2.25 0.10 6.88
N VAL A 195 2.77 0.10 8.11
CA VAL A 195 3.82 -0.85 8.51
C VAL A 195 3.31 -2.28 8.39
N GLY A 196 2.15 -2.59 8.94
CA GLY A 196 1.57 -3.93 8.91
C GLY A 196 1.14 -4.34 7.50
N HIS A 197 0.63 -3.41 6.67
CA HIS A 197 0.32 -3.71 5.27
C HIS A 197 1.57 -4.05 4.45
N CYS A 198 2.65 -3.30 4.63
CA CYS A 198 3.94 -3.62 4.01
C CYS A 198 4.46 -4.98 4.50
N ARG A 199 4.39 -5.24 5.82
CA ARG A 199 4.79 -6.52 6.42
C ARG A 199 3.98 -7.69 5.91
N LEU A 200 2.65 -7.53 5.74
CA LEU A 200 1.80 -8.54 5.11
C LEU A 200 2.39 -8.96 3.76
N ASN A 201 2.62 -8.00 2.88
CA ASN A 201 3.12 -8.26 1.53
C ASN A 201 4.54 -8.85 1.53
N LEU A 202 5.43 -8.38 2.40
CA LEU A 202 6.77 -8.93 2.57
C LEU A 202 6.73 -10.37 3.11
N THR A 203 5.85 -10.64 4.06
CA THR A 203 5.67 -11.99 4.64
C THR A 203 5.22 -12.99 3.60
N VAL A 204 4.11 -12.70 2.91
CA VAL A 204 3.51 -13.68 2.00
C VAL A 204 4.34 -13.90 0.74
N LEU A 205 5.11 -12.91 0.29
CA LEU A 205 5.98 -13.03 -0.88
C LEU A 205 7.37 -13.56 -0.57
N PHE A 206 7.91 -13.22 0.60
CA PHE A 206 9.30 -13.53 0.92
C PHE A 206 9.42 -14.35 2.21
N SER A 207 9.36 -13.68 3.38
CA SER A 207 9.48 -14.34 4.69
C SER A 207 9.05 -13.44 5.84
N ALA A 208 8.76 -14.05 7.01
CA ALA A 208 8.53 -13.34 8.25
C ALA A 208 9.79 -12.56 8.70
N ASP A 209 11.01 -13.09 8.46
CA ASP A 209 12.25 -12.39 8.78
C ASP A 209 12.39 -11.07 8.06
N LEU A 210 12.05 -11.06 6.75
CA LEU A 210 12.14 -9.84 5.95
C LEU A 210 11.11 -8.80 6.40
N ALA A 211 9.91 -9.26 6.76
CA ALA A 211 8.85 -8.40 7.30
C ALA A 211 9.22 -7.82 8.67
N ASP A 212 9.80 -8.62 9.57
CA ASP A 212 10.28 -8.16 10.86
C ASP A 212 11.44 -7.18 10.71
N ARG A 213 12.39 -7.46 9.79
CA ARG A 213 13.50 -6.55 9.50
C ARG A 213 13.02 -5.18 9.01
N PHE A 214 11.99 -5.15 8.16
CA PHE A 214 11.37 -3.88 7.73
C PHE A 214 10.78 -3.11 8.91
N ARG A 215 10.05 -3.76 9.81
CA ARG A 215 9.53 -3.14 11.04
C ARG A 215 10.65 -2.55 11.89
N ASP A 216 11.71 -3.33 12.13
CA ASP A 216 12.83 -2.90 12.98
C ASP A 216 13.55 -1.67 12.38
N LEU A 217 13.73 -1.64 11.07
CA LEU A 217 14.29 -0.48 10.36
C LEU A 217 13.36 0.74 10.45
N TYR A 218 12.05 0.53 10.32
CA TYR A 218 11.07 1.60 10.49
C TYR A 218 11.05 2.16 11.92
N GLU A 219 11.06 1.28 12.94
CA GLU A 219 11.12 1.69 14.34
C GLU A 219 12.40 2.50 14.63
N ALA A 220 13.54 2.07 14.10
CA ALA A 220 14.82 2.77 14.25
C ALA A 220 14.82 4.14 13.57
N GLU A 221 14.25 4.25 12.38
CA GLU A 221 14.22 5.50 11.59
C GLU A 221 13.20 6.51 12.14
N SER A 222 12.01 6.03 12.52
CA SER A 222 10.90 6.90 12.95
C SER A 222 10.90 7.21 14.44
N GLY A 223 11.62 6.44 15.26
CA GLY A 223 11.53 6.46 16.72
C GLY A 223 10.20 5.96 17.27
N HIS A 224 9.30 5.46 16.42
CA HIS A 224 7.98 4.95 16.81
C HIS A 224 8.02 3.42 16.95
N ARG A 225 7.58 2.93 18.11
CA ARG A 225 7.43 1.48 18.34
C ARG A 225 6.08 1.02 17.82
N VAL A 226 6.10 0.02 16.97
CA VAL A 226 4.89 -0.58 16.38
C VAL A 226 4.10 -1.32 17.45
N ASP A 227 2.86 -0.89 17.67
CA ASP A 227 1.96 -1.52 18.63
C ASP A 227 1.49 -2.89 18.12
N PRO A 228 1.59 -3.96 18.92
CA PRO A 228 1.24 -5.31 18.48
C PRO A 228 -0.22 -5.49 18.09
N TRP A 229 -1.17 -4.81 18.75
CA TRP A 229 -2.60 -4.90 18.40
C TRP A 229 -2.84 -4.37 16.99
N TRP A 230 -2.32 -3.17 16.71
CA TRP A 230 -2.47 -2.52 15.41
C TRP A 230 -1.68 -3.24 14.31
N ASP A 231 -0.53 -3.84 14.65
CA ASP A 231 0.25 -4.65 13.73
C ASP A 231 -0.53 -5.89 13.27
N VAL A 232 -1.09 -6.66 14.24
CA VAL A 232 -1.94 -7.82 13.93
C VAL A 232 -3.22 -7.41 13.19
N HIS A 233 -3.85 -6.28 13.57
CA HIS A 233 -4.99 -5.72 12.85
C HIS A 233 -4.64 -5.47 11.38
N ALA A 234 -3.51 -4.82 11.10
CA ALA A 234 -3.12 -4.51 9.72
C ALA A 234 -2.75 -5.77 8.92
N LEU A 235 -2.06 -6.75 9.55
CA LEU A 235 -1.75 -8.04 8.94
C LEU A 235 -3.01 -8.82 8.53
N LEU A 236 -4.10 -8.69 9.28
CA LEU A 236 -5.34 -9.45 9.06
C LEU A 236 -6.45 -8.65 8.35
N SER A 237 -6.25 -7.36 8.08
CA SER A 237 -7.27 -6.47 7.50
C SER A 237 -7.79 -6.92 6.12
N TYR A 238 -7.04 -7.74 5.41
CA TYR A 238 -7.41 -8.25 4.08
C TYR A 238 -7.86 -9.71 4.10
N GLY A 239 -7.98 -10.32 5.28
CA GLY A 239 -8.29 -11.74 5.41
C GLY A 239 -7.33 -12.63 4.61
N PRO A 240 -7.73 -13.82 4.15
CA PRO A 240 -6.90 -14.74 3.38
C PRO A 240 -6.79 -14.39 1.89
N SER A 241 -7.35 -13.26 1.44
CA SER A 241 -7.41 -12.87 0.02
C SER A 241 -6.05 -12.62 -0.63
N TRP A 242 -4.95 -12.56 0.16
CA TRP A 242 -3.59 -12.47 -0.41
C TRP A 242 -3.27 -13.62 -1.37
N LYS A 243 -3.87 -14.80 -1.21
CA LYS A 243 -3.69 -15.94 -2.13
C LYS A 243 -4.31 -15.69 -3.50
N GLU A 244 -5.27 -14.80 -3.59
CA GLU A 244 -6.00 -14.46 -4.80
C GLU A 244 -5.35 -13.28 -5.52
N PHE A 245 -5.10 -12.17 -4.79
CA PHE A 245 -4.64 -10.95 -5.44
C PHE A 245 -3.13 -10.93 -5.71
N LEU A 246 -2.29 -11.57 -4.88
CA LEU A 246 -0.85 -11.56 -5.09
C LEU A 246 -0.39 -12.21 -6.40
N PRO A 247 -0.93 -13.37 -6.81
CA PRO A 247 -0.61 -13.92 -8.13
C PRO A 247 -0.91 -12.95 -9.27
N ILE A 248 -2.02 -12.19 -9.17
CA ILE A 248 -2.40 -11.19 -10.16
C ILE A 248 -1.42 -10.01 -10.14
N GLN A 249 -1.03 -9.54 -8.94
CA GLN A 249 -0.08 -8.44 -8.79
C GLN A 249 1.32 -8.80 -9.26
N ILE A 250 1.77 -10.02 -9.01
CA ILE A 250 3.10 -10.50 -9.44
C ILE A 250 3.16 -10.65 -10.96
N ASP A 251 2.11 -11.18 -11.59
CA ASP A 251 1.99 -11.32 -13.05
C ASP A 251 3.29 -11.89 -13.67
N SER A 252 3.80 -12.98 -13.12
CA SER A 252 5.04 -13.67 -13.54
C SER A 252 6.34 -12.86 -13.43
N ARG A 253 6.32 -11.68 -12.77
CA ARG A 253 7.51 -10.81 -12.61
C ARG A 253 8.49 -11.25 -11.53
N ALA A 254 8.06 -12.18 -10.66
CA ALA A 254 8.91 -12.78 -9.63
C ALA A 254 8.41 -14.21 -9.32
N PRO A 255 9.28 -15.08 -8.79
CA PRO A 255 8.85 -16.37 -8.25
C PRO A 255 7.78 -16.21 -7.17
N LEU A 256 6.79 -17.09 -7.16
CA LEU A 256 5.69 -17.05 -6.21
C LEU A 256 5.43 -18.45 -5.64
N ASP A 257 5.63 -18.61 -4.33
CA ASP A 257 5.28 -19.81 -3.58
C ASP A 257 3.95 -19.58 -2.83
N VAL A 258 2.84 -19.88 -3.51
CA VAL A 258 1.48 -19.74 -2.95
C VAL A 258 1.25 -20.72 -1.80
N ALA A 259 1.79 -21.95 -1.89
CA ALA A 259 1.60 -22.97 -0.87
C ALA A 259 2.20 -22.59 0.49
N GLY A 260 3.33 -21.89 0.50
CA GLY A 260 4.00 -21.45 1.72
C GLY A 260 3.42 -20.18 2.37
N MET A 261 2.48 -19.48 1.73
CA MET A 261 1.98 -18.18 2.22
C MET A 261 1.36 -18.30 3.61
N THR A 262 0.49 -19.28 3.85
CA THR A 262 -0.19 -19.46 5.15
C THR A 262 0.82 -19.73 6.25
N GLY A 263 1.80 -20.59 6.04
CA GLY A 263 2.85 -20.89 7.03
C GLY A 263 3.66 -19.62 7.39
N ARG A 264 4.01 -18.80 6.40
CA ARG A 264 4.71 -17.52 6.62
C ARG A 264 3.83 -16.51 7.39
N MET A 265 2.52 -16.47 7.11
CA MET A 265 1.58 -15.65 7.89
C MET A 265 1.47 -16.12 9.33
N GLU A 266 1.37 -17.42 9.56
CA GLU A 266 1.36 -17.98 10.92
C GLU A 266 2.64 -17.65 11.69
N GLU A 267 3.78 -17.64 11.02
CA GLU A 267 5.05 -17.27 11.63
C GLU A 267 5.09 -15.79 12.05
N VAL A 268 4.70 -14.87 11.19
CA VAL A 268 4.71 -13.43 11.52
C VAL A 268 3.68 -13.09 12.59
N LEU A 269 2.51 -13.74 12.58
CA LEU A 269 1.49 -13.56 13.62
C LEU A 269 1.97 -14.08 14.98
N ASP A 270 2.59 -15.26 15.03
CA ASP A 270 3.17 -15.82 16.27
C ASP A 270 4.22 -14.88 16.85
N ARG A 271 5.10 -14.34 16.02
CA ARG A 271 6.11 -13.36 16.42
C ARG A 271 5.49 -12.03 16.92
N ALA A 272 4.43 -11.55 16.25
CA ALA A 272 3.72 -10.36 16.70
C ALA A 272 3.05 -10.56 18.07
N LEU A 273 2.42 -11.73 18.28
CA LEU A 273 1.79 -12.08 19.56
C LEU A 273 2.79 -12.20 20.73
N ARG A 274 4.02 -12.61 20.46
CA ARG A 274 5.08 -12.69 21.49
C ARG A 274 5.63 -11.32 21.92
N ARG A 275 5.23 -10.25 21.26
CA ARG A 275 5.63 -8.87 21.62
C ARG A 275 4.65 -8.21 22.60
N LEU A 276 3.50 -8.87 22.91
CA LEU A 276 2.56 -8.45 23.93
C LEU A 276 3.17 -8.58 25.32
#